data_b5a07c9e3d0931f960fe495eb1165c0a
#
_entry.id   b5a07c9e3d0931f960fe495eb1165c0a
#
_cell.length_a   1.000
_cell.length_b   1.000
_cell.length_c   1.000
_cell.angle_alpha   90.00
_cell.angle_beta   90.00
_cell.angle_gamma   90.00
#
_symmetry.space_group_name_H-M   'P 1'
#
loop_
_entity.id
_entity.type
_entity.pdbx_description
1 polymer ?
#
loop_
_entity_poly.entity_id
_entity_poly.type
_entity_poly.pdbx_seq_one_letter_code
_entity_poly.pdbx_strand_id
1 'polypeptide(L)'
;MAKVYLVGAGPGDPGLITVKGMELIKKADCIIYDRLAAPELLGYARRDCELIYVGKADSRHTLPQEKINELLVEKAGEYHCVVRLKGGDVFVFGRGGEEGIYLREHGISFSVVPGVSSAVAGPAYAGIPVTHRGIATSFRVITGHKRDSHEMPDLDFSGMMDPSETLVFLMGLSKVRQIAEGLIAAGRDKETPAAVISHATTEAQSVCSGTLSDIADRVERKGLTSPALIVVGDVVTLRESLRFYEDKPLWGFKYLVAKIGQEPSRLTTMLREKGAQVRECRVGEIMGIPAKYSRTELENVDILIFTSANAVTYFMRNVFASGLDARALSHAKAAVIGQKTQQKLKEYGICADFIPEHANSKAFAKELKGYVEQMFQGNPFKRAKVWYPMAKNAKEQLVDELLEFCDCGRLDVYENVPCPMELPEELTDFDALFFTCASSAERLLKGQEPKVIEKMGEHTKIYSIGPKCSAALSGLGVSPVIEAAVNNYEGLVNCVLQK
;
A
#
# COMPACT_ATOMS: atom_id res chain seq x y z
N MET A 1 -18.88 21.17 -15.12
CA MET A 1 -17.59 21.63 -15.67
C MET A 1 -16.51 20.71 -15.14
N ALA A 2 -15.69 20.17 -16.04
CA ALA A 2 -14.52 19.38 -15.66
C ALA A 2 -13.56 20.22 -14.80
N LYS A 3 -12.92 19.60 -13.83
CA LYS A 3 -11.94 20.26 -12.98
C LYS A 3 -10.68 19.41 -12.88
N VAL A 4 -9.54 20.05 -13.11
CA VAL A 4 -8.23 19.46 -12.94
C VAL A 4 -7.69 19.78 -11.54
N TYR A 5 -7.17 18.77 -10.85
CA TYR A 5 -6.52 18.93 -9.55
C TYR A 5 -5.03 18.57 -9.68
N LEU A 6 -4.17 19.55 -9.46
CA LEU A 6 -2.73 19.35 -9.36
C LEU A 6 -2.42 18.97 -7.91
N VAL A 7 -2.07 17.71 -7.66
CA VAL A 7 -1.98 17.14 -6.30
C VAL A 7 -0.54 16.70 -6.02
N GLY A 8 0.04 17.22 -4.93
CA GLY A 8 1.32 16.73 -4.41
C GLY A 8 1.13 15.40 -3.68
N ALA A 9 1.85 14.37 -4.14
CA ALA A 9 1.80 13.01 -3.60
C ALA A 9 2.64 12.82 -2.33
N GLY A 10 3.47 13.81 -1.97
CA GLY A 10 4.52 13.63 -0.98
C GLY A 10 5.79 13.01 -1.55
N PRO A 11 6.86 12.83 -0.73
CA PRO A 11 8.21 12.52 -1.19
C PRO A 11 8.48 11.01 -1.38
N GLY A 12 7.54 10.13 -1.08
CA GLY A 12 7.72 8.67 -1.20
C GLY A 12 6.86 7.86 -0.24
N ASP A 13 6.85 8.19 1.06
CA ASP A 13 5.95 7.57 2.03
C ASP A 13 4.49 7.93 1.69
N PRO A 14 3.62 6.94 1.35
CA PRO A 14 2.21 7.21 1.03
C PRO A 14 1.44 7.83 2.21
N GLY A 15 1.91 7.66 3.46
CA GLY A 15 1.34 8.30 4.64
C GLY A 15 1.54 9.82 4.68
N LEU A 16 2.42 10.38 3.84
CA LEU A 16 2.66 11.82 3.75
C LEU A 16 1.76 12.53 2.72
N ILE A 17 0.83 11.84 2.10
CA ILE A 17 -0.19 12.51 1.30
C ILE A 17 -1.14 13.31 2.20
N THR A 18 -1.59 14.45 1.72
CA THR A 18 -2.61 15.21 2.45
C THR A 18 -3.97 14.51 2.41
N VAL A 19 -4.79 14.71 3.45
CA VAL A 19 -6.18 14.19 3.48
C VAL A 19 -6.94 14.60 2.22
N LYS A 20 -6.82 15.86 1.80
CA LYS A 20 -7.46 16.38 0.58
C LYS A 20 -6.95 15.69 -0.69
N GLY A 21 -5.65 15.39 -0.77
CA GLY A 21 -5.06 14.64 -1.89
C GLY A 21 -5.62 13.22 -1.96
N MET A 22 -5.69 12.53 -0.84
CA MET A 22 -6.26 11.18 -0.74
C MET A 22 -7.75 11.14 -1.14
N GLU A 23 -8.54 12.12 -0.71
CA GLU A 23 -9.95 12.19 -1.10
C GLU A 23 -10.15 12.41 -2.60
N LEU A 24 -9.25 13.18 -3.24
CA LEU A 24 -9.29 13.40 -4.68
C LEU A 24 -8.89 12.15 -5.45
N ILE A 25 -7.87 11.41 -5.01
CA ILE A 25 -7.50 10.11 -5.60
C ILE A 25 -8.71 9.15 -5.59
N LYS A 26 -9.42 9.06 -4.46
CA LYS A 26 -10.61 8.21 -4.32
C LYS A 26 -11.79 8.63 -5.20
N LYS A 27 -11.85 9.89 -5.63
CA LYS A 27 -12.95 10.45 -6.44
C LYS A 27 -12.58 10.62 -7.92
N ALA A 28 -11.31 10.47 -8.27
CA ALA A 28 -10.82 10.72 -9.61
C ALA A 28 -11.46 9.80 -10.65
N ASP A 29 -11.80 10.38 -11.81
CA ASP A 29 -12.19 9.63 -13.02
C ASP A 29 -10.94 9.28 -13.83
N CYS A 30 -9.91 10.15 -13.78
CA CYS A 30 -8.61 9.93 -14.42
C CYS A 30 -7.49 10.45 -13.53
N ILE A 31 -6.40 9.67 -13.39
CA ILE A 31 -5.18 10.05 -12.68
C ILE A 31 -4.00 9.99 -13.64
N ILE A 32 -3.35 11.15 -13.84
CA ILE A 32 -2.11 11.29 -14.62
C ILE A 32 -0.96 11.41 -13.62
N TYR A 33 -0.02 10.46 -13.63
CA TYR A 33 1.01 10.35 -12.60
C TYR A 33 2.40 10.09 -13.16
N ASP A 34 3.44 10.44 -12.40
CA ASP A 34 4.84 10.20 -12.72
C ASP A 34 5.52 9.21 -11.76
N ARG A 35 6.78 8.88 -12.05
CA ARG A 35 7.58 7.88 -11.30
C ARG A 35 7.78 8.22 -9.82
N LEU A 36 7.71 9.49 -9.44
CA LEU A 36 7.99 9.95 -8.07
C LEU A 36 6.74 9.91 -7.17
N ALA A 37 5.56 9.68 -7.74
CA ALA A 37 4.36 9.40 -6.96
C ALA A 37 4.39 7.95 -6.47
N ALA A 38 4.15 7.73 -5.17
CA ALA A 38 4.13 6.40 -4.57
C ALA A 38 3.06 5.52 -5.25
N PRO A 39 3.41 4.35 -5.83
CA PRO A 39 2.46 3.48 -6.54
C PRO A 39 1.30 3.01 -5.66
N GLU A 40 1.52 2.89 -4.36
CA GLU A 40 0.51 2.50 -3.38
C GLU A 40 -0.69 3.46 -3.35
N LEU A 41 -0.47 4.73 -3.66
CA LEU A 41 -1.54 5.73 -3.72
C LEU A 41 -2.56 5.43 -4.82
N LEU A 42 -2.12 4.82 -5.93
CA LEU A 42 -2.99 4.44 -7.04
C LEU A 42 -3.96 3.31 -6.65
N GLY A 43 -3.60 2.48 -5.67
CA GLY A 43 -4.45 1.42 -5.12
C GLY A 43 -5.73 1.94 -4.43
N TYR A 44 -5.78 3.23 -4.08
CA TYR A 44 -6.97 3.87 -3.51
C TYR A 44 -7.92 4.46 -4.56
N ALA A 45 -7.52 4.49 -5.83
CA ALA A 45 -8.38 4.96 -6.91
C ALA A 45 -9.57 4.00 -7.14
N ARG A 46 -10.64 4.53 -7.70
CA ARG A 46 -11.79 3.72 -8.10
C ARG A 46 -11.37 2.70 -9.19
N ARG A 47 -12.07 1.58 -9.26
CA ARG A 47 -11.77 0.51 -10.24
C ARG A 47 -11.92 0.94 -11.70
N ASP A 48 -12.81 1.90 -11.94
CA ASP A 48 -13.11 2.48 -13.25
C ASP A 48 -12.31 3.76 -13.54
N CYS A 49 -11.38 4.15 -12.65
CA CYS A 49 -10.49 5.28 -12.86
C CYS A 49 -9.44 4.95 -13.92
N GLU A 50 -9.30 5.81 -14.93
CA GLU A 50 -8.20 5.71 -15.89
C GLU A 50 -6.88 6.13 -15.24
N LEU A 51 -5.85 5.27 -15.34
CA LEU A 51 -4.51 5.54 -14.80
C LEU A 51 -3.53 5.74 -15.95
N ILE A 52 -2.96 6.95 -16.07
CA ILE A 52 -2.03 7.31 -17.16
C ILE A 52 -0.66 7.65 -16.58
N TYR A 53 0.32 6.82 -16.91
CA TYR A 53 1.72 7.04 -16.53
C TYR A 53 2.43 7.96 -17.54
N VAL A 54 3.05 9.04 -17.06
CA VAL A 54 3.78 10.01 -17.90
C VAL A 54 5.28 10.12 -17.56
N GLY A 55 5.78 9.25 -16.69
CA GLY A 55 7.20 9.19 -16.32
C GLY A 55 8.09 8.49 -17.37
N LYS A 56 9.40 8.35 -17.09
CA LYS A 56 10.33 7.56 -17.92
C LYS A 56 10.02 6.08 -17.73
N ALA A 57 9.67 5.37 -18.80
CA ALA A 57 9.71 3.91 -18.84
C ALA A 57 11.05 3.49 -19.50
N ASP A 58 11.57 2.32 -19.13
CA ASP A 58 12.91 1.84 -19.52
C ASP A 58 13.16 1.71 -21.03
N SER A 59 12.15 1.88 -21.87
CA SER A 59 12.28 1.75 -23.33
C SER A 59 11.55 2.82 -24.15
N ARG A 60 10.93 3.85 -23.52
CA ARG A 60 10.22 4.92 -24.24
C ARG A 60 10.62 6.30 -23.71
N HIS A 61 10.75 7.28 -24.65
CA HIS A 61 11.03 8.66 -24.30
C HIS A 61 10.03 9.20 -23.27
N THR A 62 10.52 9.91 -22.24
CA THR A 62 9.69 10.71 -21.34
C THR A 62 8.78 11.60 -22.19
N LEU A 63 7.49 11.66 -21.88
CA LEU A 63 6.61 12.65 -22.50
C LEU A 63 7.16 14.05 -22.20
N PRO A 64 7.44 14.88 -23.22
CA PRO A 64 7.79 16.28 -23.02
C PRO A 64 6.72 16.99 -22.21
N GLN A 65 7.09 18.03 -21.45
CA GLN A 65 6.13 18.75 -20.61
C GLN A 65 4.95 19.32 -21.42
N GLU A 66 5.22 19.77 -22.63
CA GLU A 66 4.20 20.27 -23.56
C GLU A 66 3.13 19.19 -23.82
N LYS A 67 3.56 17.94 -24.01
CA LYS A 67 2.64 16.81 -24.23
C LYS A 67 1.87 16.42 -22.97
N ILE A 68 2.45 16.59 -21.78
CA ILE A 68 1.73 16.42 -20.52
C ILE A 68 0.66 17.49 -20.36
N ASN A 69 0.98 18.74 -20.73
CA ASN A 69 0.04 19.86 -20.70
C ASN A 69 -1.14 19.62 -21.67
N GLU A 70 -0.85 19.21 -22.92
CA GLU A 70 -1.87 18.83 -23.90
C GLU A 70 -2.78 17.70 -23.38
N LEU A 71 -2.18 16.66 -22.80
CA LEU A 71 -2.90 15.51 -22.22
C LEU A 71 -3.85 15.95 -21.08
N LEU A 72 -3.43 16.88 -20.23
CA LEU A 72 -4.28 17.39 -19.15
C LEU A 72 -5.51 18.12 -19.73
N VAL A 73 -5.37 18.87 -20.81
CA VAL A 73 -6.48 19.54 -21.50
C VAL A 73 -7.41 18.51 -22.16
N GLU A 74 -6.87 17.52 -22.86
CA GLU A 74 -7.61 16.44 -23.50
C GLU A 74 -8.47 15.70 -22.46
N LYS A 75 -7.85 15.23 -21.38
CA LYS A 75 -8.56 14.47 -20.35
C LYS A 75 -9.57 15.32 -19.56
N ALA A 76 -9.35 16.61 -19.44
CA ALA A 76 -10.37 17.52 -18.88
C ALA A 76 -11.59 17.68 -19.79
N GLY A 77 -11.49 17.40 -21.09
CA GLY A 77 -12.63 17.31 -22.02
C GLY A 77 -13.43 16.02 -21.89
N GLU A 78 -12.81 14.93 -21.42
CA GLU A 78 -13.39 13.59 -21.33
C GLU A 78 -14.00 13.31 -19.94
N TYR A 79 -13.37 13.83 -18.87
CA TYR A 79 -13.67 13.48 -17.47
C TYR A 79 -14.06 14.69 -16.62
N HIS A 80 -14.85 14.45 -15.57
CA HIS A 80 -15.27 15.50 -14.64
C HIS A 80 -14.23 15.80 -13.56
N CYS A 81 -13.47 14.79 -13.13
CA CYS A 81 -12.44 14.90 -12.09
C CYS A 81 -11.13 14.30 -12.58
N VAL A 82 -10.20 15.15 -13.02
CA VAL A 82 -8.86 14.75 -13.46
C VAL A 82 -7.85 15.11 -12.36
N VAL A 83 -7.07 14.15 -11.91
CA VAL A 83 -6.00 14.35 -10.93
C VAL A 83 -4.64 14.23 -11.62
N ARG A 84 -3.83 15.29 -11.57
CA ARG A 84 -2.39 15.24 -11.88
C ARG A 84 -1.64 14.99 -10.58
N LEU A 85 -1.20 13.75 -10.36
CA LEU A 85 -0.49 13.33 -9.15
C LEU A 85 1.03 13.46 -9.37
N LYS A 86 1.70 14.28 -8.53
CA LYS A 86 3.10 14.70 -8.68
C LYS A 86 3.89 14.34 -7.42
N GLY A 87 5.07 13.76 -7.56
CA GLY A 87 5.95 13.51 -6.41
C GLY A 87 6.33 14.80 -5.67
N GLY A 88 6.40 14.74 -4.34
CA GLY A 88 6.67 15.90 -3.48
C GLY A 88 5.54 16.93 -3.48
N ASP A 89 5.88 18.21 -3.63
CA ASP A 89 4.96 19.33 -3.76
C ASP A 89 4.81 19.75 -5.22
N VAL A 90 3.63 20.23 -5.58
CA VAL A 90 3.27 20.64 -6.94
C VAL A 90 4.14 21.78 -7.47
N PHE A 91 4.49 22.76 -6.61
CA PHE A 91 5.18 23.99 -6.99
C PHE A 91 6.66 24.01 -6.61
N VAL A 92 7.12 23.14 -5.72
CA VAL A 92 8.54 23.06 -5.35
C VAL A 92 9.29 22.24 -6.42
N PHE A 93 9.80 22.90 -7.44
CA PHE A 93 10.46 22.31 -8.63
C PHE A 93 9.64 21.23 -9.35
N GLY A 94 8.33 21.23 -9.14
CA GLY A 94 7.39 20.26 -9.70
C GLY A 94 6.78 20.66 -11.04
N ARG A 95 7.09 21.84 -11.60
CA ARG A 95 6.55 22.38 -12.86
C ARG A 95 5.02 22.58 -12.89
N GLY A 96 4.35 22.47 -11.74
CA GLY A 96 2.89 22.66 -11.67
C GLY A 96 2.43 24.07 -12.06
N GLY A 97 3.31 25.08 -11.96
CA GLY A 97 3.03 26.41 -12.45
C GLY A 97 2.81 26.43 -13.96
N GLU A 98 3.66 25.73 -14.73
CA GLU A 98 3.53 25.61 -16.20
C GLU A 98 2.22 24.88 -16.56
N GLU A 99 1.91 23.77 -15.87
CA GLU A 99 0.65 23.00 -16.05
C GLU A 99 -0.58 23.88 -15.77
N GLY A 100 -0.56 24.65 -14.66
CA GLY A 100 -1.68 25.51 -14.27
C GLY A 100 -1.90 26.70 -15.21
N ILE A 101 -0.84 27.33 -15.71
CA ILE A 101 -0.90 28.40 -16.71
C ILE A 101 -1.53 27.87 -18.00
N TYR A 102 -1.03 26.73 -18.50
CA TYR A 102 -1.53 26.11 -19.73
C TYR A 102 -3.01 25.74 -19.64
N LEU A 103 -3.46 25.16 -18.52
CA LEU A 103 -4.87 24.87 -18.27
C LEU A 103 -5.73 26.12 -18.31
N ARG A 104 -5.28 27.20 -17.71
CA ARG A 104 -5.99 28.49 -17.70
C ARG A 104 -6.13 29.12 -19.09
N GLU A 105 -5.07 29.05 -19.89
CA GLU A 105 -5.06 29.53 -21.29
C GLU A 105 -6.08 28.76 -22.15
N HIS A 106 -6.36 27.49 -21.81
CA HIS A 106 -7.37 26.68 -22.49
C HIS A 106 -8.75 26.72 -21.82
N GLY A 107 -8.99 27.65 -20.89
CA GLY A 107 -10.30 27.84 -20.24
C GLY A 107 -10.68 26.74 -19.24
N ILE A 108 -9.72 25.91 -18.82
CA ILE A 108 -9.96 24.80 -17.89
C ILE A 108 -9.74 25.26 -16.44
N SER A 109 -10.75 25.04 -15.59
CA SER A 109 -10.61 25.33 -14.17
C SER A 109 -9.72 24.29 -13.48
N PHE A 110 -8.80 24.76 -12.64
CA PHE A 110 -7.95 23.87 -11.84
C PHE A 110 -7.86 24.31 -10.38
N SER A 111 -7.40 23.39 -9.53
CA SER A 111 -7.01 23.67 -8.15
C SER A 111 -5.71 22.97 -7.82
N VAL A 112 -4.95 23.59 -6.92
CA VAL A 112 -3.70 23.03 -6.41
C VAL A 112 -3.93 22.47 -5.00
N VAL A 113 -3.43 21.27 -4.76
CA VAL A 113 -3.37 20.64 -3.44
C VAL A 113 -1.89 20.47 -3.11
N PRO A 114 -1.31 21.28 -2.22
CA PRO A 114 0.09 21.15 -1.82
C PRO A 114 0.40 19.74 -1.30
N GLY A 115 1.64 19.31 -1.52
CA GLY A 115 2.19 18.09 -0.95
C GLY A 115 3.36 18.38 -0.02
N VAL A 116 3.77 17.39 0.77
CA VAL A 116 4.98 17.51 1.57
C VAL A 116 6.20 17.44 0.65
N SER A 117 6.98 18.53 0.59
CA SER A 117 8.19 18.58 -0.22
C SER A 117 9.28 17.66 0.34
N SER A 118 10.03 16.99 -0.56
CA SER A 118 11.23 16.22 -0.19
C SER A 118 12.31 17.08 0.47
N ALA A 119 12.33 18.40 0.21
CA ALA A 119 13.25 19.33 0.85
C ALA A 119 13.05 19.45 2.38
N VAL A 120 11.87 19.11 2.87
CA VAL A 120 11.54 19.13 4.31
C VAL A 120 11.46 17.71 4.85
N ALA A 121 10.72 16.83 4.20
CA ALA A 121 10.52 15.48 4.69
C ALA A 121 11.76 14.60 4.57
N GLY A 122 12.57 14.78 3.53
CA GLY A 122 13.80 14.00 3.35
C GLY A 122 14.78 14.18 4.52
N PRO A 123 15.16 15.41 4.85
CA PRO A 123 15.99 15.67 6.03
C PRO A 123 15.33 15.18 7.33
N ALA A 124 14.03 15.41 7.53
CA ALA A 124 13.32 14.96 8.72
C ALA A 124 13.40 13.42 8.92
N TYR A 125 13.17 12.65 7.86
CA TYR A 125 13.27 11.18 7.90
C TYR A 125 14.72 10.70 8.08
N ALA A 126 15.70 11.52 7.72
CA ALA A 126 17.10 11.27 8.00
C ALA A 126 17.54 11.74 9.42
N GLY A 127 16.63 12.26 10.24
CA GLY A 127 16.96 12.82 11.57
C GLY A 127 17.70 14.16 11.52
N ILE A 128 17.51 14.92 10.42
CA ILE A 128 18.16 16.23 10.21
C ILE A 128 17.06 17.29 10.15
N PRO A 129 16.83 18.09 11.18
CA PRO A 129 15.89 19.20 11.11
C PRO A 129 16.45 20.31 10.20
N VAL A 130 15.64 20.84 9.27
CA VAL A 130 16.11 21.93 8.39
C VAL A 130 16.30 23.25 9.12
N THR A 131 15.72 23.42 10.30
CA THR A 131 15.94 24.53 11.25
C THR A 131 16.03 23.99 12.66
N HIS A 132 16.88 24.63 13.50
CA HIS A 132 16.99 24.28 14.92
C HIS A 132 17.41 25.50 15.73
N ARG A 133 16.76 25.74 16.88
CA ARG A 133 17.08 26.88 17.76
C ARG A 133 18.54 26.84 18.17
N GLY A 134 19.27 27.95 17.91
CA GLY A 134 20.68 28.09 18.24
C GLY A 134 21.65 27.46 17.23
N ILE A 135 21.17 26.81 16.15
CA ILE A 135 22.01 26.21 15.10
C ILE A 135 21.66 26.80 13.74
N ALA A 136 20.40 26.72 13.32
CA ALA A 136 19.98 27.23 12.00
C ALA A 136 18.65 27.99 12.12
N THR A 137 18.68 29.26 11.71
CA THR A 137 17.54 30.20 11.75
C THR A 137 16.77 30.27 10.45
N SER A 138 17.38 29.78 9.35
CA SER A 138 16.80 29.76 8.02
C SER A 138 17.21 28.51 7.25
N PHE A 139 16.48 28.19 6.20
CA PHE A 139 16.90 27.20 5.22
C PHE A 139 16.56 27.65 3.80
N ARG A 140 17.38 27.28 2.86
CA ARG A 140 17.22 27.58 1.44
C ARG A 140 17.12 26.31 0.63
N VAL A 141 16.13 26.26 -0.29
CA VAL A 141 15.94 25.14 -1.21
C VAL A 141 16.40 25.54 -2.61
N ILE A 142 17.31 24.76 -3.18
CA ILE A 142 18.02 25.07 -4.40
C ILE A 142 17.91 23.87 -5.35
N THR A 143 17.77 24.14 -6.67
CA THR A 143 17.87 23.08 -7.69
C THR A 143 19.30 22.91 -8.16
N GLY A 144 19.76 21.66 -8.26
CA GLY A 144 21.05 21.31 -8.85
C GLY A 144 21.01 21.11 -10.36
N HIS A 145 19.85 21.32 -11.02
CA HIS A 145 19.67 21.09 -12.46
C HIS A 145 19.19 22.37 -13.17
N LYS A 146 19.78 22.66 -14.34
CA LYS A 146 19.32 23.70 -15.27
C LYS A 146 18.18 23.14 -16.14
N ARG A 147 17.31 24.03 -16.65
CA ARG A 147 16.07 23.67 -17.34
C ARG A 147 16.27 22.71 -18.53
N ASP A 148 17.25 22.91 -19.38
CA ASP A 148 17.37 22.23 -20.67
C ASP A 148 18.71 21.52 -20.86
N SER A 149 19.52 21.37 -19.81
CA SER A 149 20.83 20.71 -19.89
C SER A 149 21.10 19.91 -18.60
N HIS A 150 21.98 18.91 -18.71
CA HIS A 150 22.53 18.22 -17.54
C HIS A 150 23.61 19.05 -16.81
N GLU A 151 23.74 20.30 -17.14
CA GLU A 151 24.68 21.23 -16.50
C GLU A 151 24.11 21.75 -15.19
N MET A 152 25.00 22.12 -14.27
CA MET A 152 24.63 22.82 -13.07
C MET A 152 24.13 24.23 -13.42
N PRO A 153 23.08 24.75 -12.73
CA PRO A 153 22.75 26.16 -12.82
C PRO A 153 23.97 27.01 -12.47
N ASP A 154 24.03 28.21 -13.02
CA ASP A 154 24.99 29.21 -12.58
C ASP A 154 24.58 29.71 -11.20
N LEU A 155 25.08 29.03 -10.16
CA LEU A 155 24.73 29.29 -8.79
C LEU A 155 25.67 30.34 -8.19
N ASP A 156 25.12 31.42 -7.71
CA ASP A 156 25.86 32.36 -6.87
C ASP A 156 26.09 31.77 -5.48
N PHE A 157 27.22 31.09 -5.31
CA PHE A 157 27.59 30.52 -4.02
C PHE A 157 27.98 31.61 -2.99
N SER A 158 28.31 32.83 -3.41
CA SER A 158 28.66 33.91 -2.47
C SER A 158 27.52 34.31 -1.57
N GLY A 159 26.28 34.18 -2.03
CA GLY A 159 25.07 34.37 -1.24
C GLY A 159 24.69 33.22 -0.31
N MET A 160 25.53 32.15 -0.21
CA MET A 160 25.24 30.93 0.58
C MET A 160 26.22 30.73 1.73
N MET A 161 26.79 31.82 2.26
CA MET A 161 27.90 31.76 3.21
C MET A 161 27.47 31.80 4.68
N ASP A 162 26.21 32.13 4.96
CA ASP A 162 25.72 32.24 6.34
C ASP A 162 25.73 30.84 7.01
N PRO A 163 26.54 30.61 8.06
CA PRO A 163 26.62 29.33 8.76
C PRO A 163 25.31 28.98 9.48
N SER A 164 24.46 29.96 9.79
CA SER A 164 23.15 29.77 10.40
C SER A 164 22.05 29.41 9.39
N GLU A 165 22.39 29.31 8.09
CA GLU A 165 21.47 28.88 7.04
C GLU A 165 21.74 27.42 6.64
N THR A 166 20.71 26.59 6.66
CA THR A 166 20.75 25.24 6.10
C THR A 166 20.48 25.30 4.58
N LEU A 167 21.35 24.69 3.78
CA LEU A 167 21.17 24.59 2.34
C LEU A 167 20.65 23.18 1.98
N VAL A 168 19.58 23.12 1.19
CA VAL A 168 18.99 21.87 0.68
C VAL A 168 18.99 21.89 -0.84
N PHE A 169 19.83 21.06 -1.46
CA PHE A 169 19.89 20.95 -2.91
C PHE A 169 19.08 19.75 -3.39
N LEU A 170 18.08 20.00 -4.22
CA LEU A 170 17.31 18.99 -4.93
C LEU A 170 17.92 18.72 -6.30
N MET A 171 17.81 17.48 -6.81
CA MET A 171 18.32 17.08 -8.14
C MET A 171 19.84 17.29 -8.31
N GLY A 172 20.60 17.30 -7.22
CA GLY A 172 22.03 17.63 -7.21
C GLY A 172 22.98 16.43 -7.09
N LEU A 173 22.52 15.18 -7.08
CA LEU A 173 23.37 14.03 -6.77
C LEU A 173 24.59 13.91 -7.69
N SER A 174 24.42 14.04 -9.01
CA SER A 174 25.53 14.01 -9.98
C SER A 174 26.46 15.20 -9.90
N LYS A 175 26.12 16.21 -9.11
CA LYS A 175 26.83 17.48 -8.94
C LYS A 175 27.35 17.71 -7.52
N VAL A 176 27.27 16.68 -6.66
CA VAL A 176 27.65 16.80 -5.25
C VAL A 176 29.07 17.37 -5.07
N ARG A 177 30.04 16.92 -5.90
CA ARG A 177 31.42 17.42 -5.88
C ARG A 177 31.50 18.90 -6.27
N GLN A 178 30.86 19.29 -7.38
CA GLN A 178 30.83 20.68 -7.84
C GLN A 178 30.14 21.62 -6.84
N ILE A 179 29.09 21.17 -6.20
CA ILE A 179 28.39 21.95 -5.16
C ILE A 179 29.29 22.13 -3.93
N ALA A 180 29.96 21.07 -3.47
CA ALA A 180 30.86 21.16 -2.32
C ALA A 180 32.07 22.07 -2.61
N GLU A 181 32.74 21.88 -3.75
CA GLU A 181 33.87 22.72 -4.19
C GLU A 181 33.44 24.17 -4.38
N GLY A 182 32.28 24.45 -4.97
CA GLY A 182 31.74 25.78 -5.16
C GLY A 182 31.49 26.53 -3.85
N LEU A 183 30.90 25.83 -2.84
CA LEU A 183 30.71 26.39 -1.51
C LEU A 183 32.03 26.68 -0.79
N ILE A 184 33.02 25.77 -0.89
CA ILE A 184 34.34 25.97 -0.29
C ILE A 184 35.07 27.13 -0.99
N ALA A 185 35.06 27.20 -2.32
CA ALA A 185 35.68 28.26 -3.07
C ALA A 185 35.09 29.66 -2.79
N ALA A 186 33.78 29.68 -2.50
CA ALA A 186 33.10 30.91 -2.05
C ALA A 186 33.46 31.33 -0.61
N GLY A 187 34.12 30.44 0.18
CA GLY A 187 34.60 30.72 1.53
C GLY A 187 33.82 29.98 2.66
N ARG A 188 32.90 29.05 2.34
CA ARG A 188 32.30 28.21 3.38
C ARG A 188 33.34 27.25 3.94
N ASP A 189 33.33 27.06 5.25
CA ASP A 189 34.29 26.15 5.89
C ASP A 189 34.18 24.74 5.28
N LYS A 190 35.31 24.18 4.86
CA LYS A 190 35.40 22.82 4.32
C LYS A 190 34.96 21.74 5.30
N GLU A 191 35.02 22.01 6.60
CA GLU A 191 34.54 21.13 7.66
C GLU A 191 33.03 21.31 7.95
N THR A 192 32.32 22.19 7.23
CA THR A 192 30.85 22.31 7.36
C THR A 192 30.19 20.96 7.12
N PRO A 193 29.35 20.48 8.05
CA PRO A 193 28.66 19.21 7.93
C PRO A 193 27.75 19.15 6.71
N ALA A 194 27.77 18.00 6.03
CA ALA A 194 26.95 17.74 4.86
C ALA A 194 26.39 16.32 4.88
N ALA A 195 25.21 16.12 4.32
CA ALA A 195 24.59 14.81 4.15
C ALA A 195 23.94 14.69 2.77
N VAL A 196 23.98 13.50 2.20
CA VAL A 196 23.22 13.13 0.99
C VAL A 196 22.22 12.05 1.37
N ILE A 197 20.94 12.27 1.04
CA ILE A 197 19.83 11.41 1.36
C ILE A 197 19.24 10.91 0.04
N SER A 198 19.38 9.62 -0.21
CA SER A 198 18.88 8.92 -1.39
C SER A 198 17.57 8.23 -1.05
N HIS A 199 16.60 8.20 -1.98
CA HIS A 199 15.27 7.59 -1.82
C HIS A 199 14.57 7.97 -0.52
N ALA A 200 14.70 9.23 -0.12
CA ALA A 200 14.18 9.75 1.14
C ALA A 200 12.72 9.37 1.39
N THR A 201 12.39 9.04 2.64
CA THR A 201 11.06 8.64 3.13
C THR A 201 10.55 7.28 2.64
N THR A 202 11.32 6.58 1.84
CA THR A 202 10.99 5.21 1.42
C THR A 202 11.79 4.18 2.21
N GLU A 203 11.39 2.92 2.12
CA GLU A 203 12.14 1.80 2.70
C GLU A 203 13.53 1.59 2.07
N ALA A 204 13.80 2.22 0.92
CA ALA A 204 15.10 2.23 0.26
C ALA A 204 15.95 3.45 0.63
N GLN A 205 15.53 4.25 1.64
CA GLN A 205 16.30 5.40 2.07
C GLN A 205 17.73 5.02 2.46
N SER A 206 18.69 5.78 1.99
CA SER A 206 20.08 5.63 2.39
C SER A 206 20.71 7.00 2.61
N VAL A 207 21.38 7.19 3.74
CA VAL A 207 21.98 8.46 4.12
C VAL A 207 23.49 8.34 4.20
N CYS A 208 24.20 9.28 3.58
CA CYS A 208 25.64 9.43 3.69
C CYS A 208 25.95 10.78 4.32
N SER A 209 26.63 10.81 5.47
CA SER A 209 27.04 12.02 6.17
C SER A 209 28.56 12.20 6.13
N GLY A 210 29.01 13.44 6.13
CA GLY A 210 30.41 13.84 6.12
C GLY A 210 30.53 15.35 6.27
N THR A 211 31.57 15.93 5.68
CA THR A 211 31.78 17.37 5.56
C THR A 211 31.87 17.79 4.10
N LEU A 212 31.85 19.05 3.79
CA LEU A 212 32.03 19.55 2.42
C LEU A 212 33.32 19.01 1.78
N SER A 213 34.39 18.79 2.58
CA SER A 213 35.66 18.29 2.09
C SER A 213 35.64 16.84 1.62
N ASP A 214 34.75 15.97 2.16
CA ASP A 214 34.78 14.54 1.90
C ASP A 214 33.46 13.91 1.43
N ILE A 215 32.35 14.66 1.48
CA ILE A 215 31.02 14.13 1.18
C ILE A 215 30.92 13.51 -0.22
N ALA A 216 31.57 14.11 -1.23
CA ALA A 216 31.54 13.61 -2.60
C ALA A 216 32.16 12.22 -2.71
N ASP A 217 33.34 12.03 -2.11
CA ASP A 217 34.04 10.73 -2.12
C ASP A 217 33.28 9.66 -1.32
N ARG A 218 32.65 10.06 -0.21
CA ARG A 218 31.80 9.16 0.57
C ARG A 218 30.58 8.70 -0.20
N VAL A 219 29.90 9.60 -0.90
CA VAL A 219 28.73 9.31 -1.74
C VAL A 219 29.08 8.36 -2.87
N GLU A 220 30.22 8.57 -3.53
CA GLU A 220 30.72 7.75 -4.62
C GLU A 220 31.03 6.33 -4.14
N ARG A 221 31.76 6.20 -3.02
CA ARG A 221 32.04 4.88 -2.39
C ARG A 221 30.79 4.15 -1.93
N LYS A 222 29.78 4.87 -1.46
CA LYS A 222 28.51 4.29 -1.00
C LYS A 222 27.57 3.91 -2.16
N GLY A 223 27.82 4.43 -3.38
CA GLY A 223 27.02 4.15 -4.56
C GLY A 223 25.58 4.65 -4.46
N LEU A 224 25.35 5.83 -3.87
CA LEU A 224 24.00 6.38 -3.75
C LEU A 224 23.40 6.70 -5.12
N THR A 225 22.10 6.45 -5.26
CA THR A 225 21.36 6.63 -6.51
C THR A 225 20.23 7.65 -6.37
N SER A 226 19.77 8.18 -7.52
CA SER A 226 18.63 9.10 -7.58
C SER A 226 17.29 8.36 -7.47
N PRO A 227 16.26 8.99 -6.84
CA PRO A 227 16.22 10.39 -6.41
C PRO A 227 17.00 10.65 -5.11
N ALA A 228 17.69 11.77 -5.03
CA ALA A 228 18.46 12.17 -3.85
C ALA A 228 18.47 13.68 -3.64
N LEU A 229 18.73 14.09 -2.40
CA LEU A 229 18.92 15.48 -2.01
C LEU A 229 20.18 15.64 -1.16
N ILE A 230 20.75 16.84 -1.15
CA ILE A 230 21.94 17.19 -0.37
C ILE A 230 21.53 18.21 0.67
N VAL A 231 21.98 18.01 1.92
CA VAL A 231 21.80 18.96 3.02
C VAL A 231 23.17 19.42 3.48
N VAL A 232 23.37 20.74 3.59
CA VAL A 232 24.62 21.35 4.09
C VAL A 232 24.30 22.30 5.24
N GLY A 233 25.00 22.13 6.36
CA GLY A 233 24.87 22.97 7.54
C GLY A 233 24.98 22.17 8.84
N ASP A 234 25.17 22.90 9.94
CA ASP A 234 25.44 22.32 11.27
C ASP A 234 24.30 21.44 11.80
N VAL A 235 23.09 21.61 11.29
CA VAL A 235 21.93 20.73 11.64
C VAL A 235 22.19 19.25 11.30
N VAL A 236 23.12 18.95 10.39
CA VAL A 236 23.50 17.56 10.03
C VAL A 236 24.11 16.84 11.23
N THR A 237 24.77 17.53 12.15
CA THR A 237 25.34 16.96 13.37
C THR A 237 24.29 16.37 14.31
N LEU A 238 23.04 16.84 14.22
CA LEU A 238 21.94 16.37 15.06
C LEU A 238 21.42 15.00 14.67
N ARG A 239 21.81 14.50 13.49
CA ARG A 239 21.29 13.23 12.94
C ARG A 239 21.45 12.06 13.91
N GLU A 240 22.62 11.89 14.54
CA GLU A 240 22.89 10.76 15.43
C GLU A 240 21.94 10.72 16.64
N SER A 241 21.47 11.89 17.07
CA SER A 241 20.54 12.02 18.19
C SER A 241 19.07 12.00 17.80
N LEU A 242 18.75 12.27 16.51
CA LEU A 242 17.38 12.48 16.05
C LEU A 242 16.93 11.43 15.02
N ARG A 243 17.80 10.57 14.54
CA ARG A 243 17.40 9.53 13.61
C ARG A 243 16.40 8.58 14.28
N PHE A 244 15.33 8.23 13.58
CA PHE A 244 14.26 7.37 14.07
C PHE A 244 13.80 6.36 13.00
N TYR A 245 13.99 6.71 11.72
CA TYR A 245 13.41 5.96 10.64
C TYR A 245 14.24 4.70 10.35
N GLU A 246 15.56 4.81 10.37
CA GLU A 246 16.52 3.74 10.14
C GLU A 246 16.78 2.87 11.39
N ASP A 247 16.35 3.32 12.58
CA ASP A 247 16.44 2.57 13.83
C ASP A 247 15.25 1.62 14.04
N LYS A 248 14.37 1.52 13.08
CA LYS A 248 13.22 0.60 13.12
C LYS A 248 13.70 -0.86 13.11
N PRO A 249 13.03 -1.78 13.85
CA PRO A 249 13.53 -3.14 14.08
C PRO A 249 13.63 -4.01 12.84
N LEU A 250 12.92 -3.66 11.77
CA LEU A 250 12.95 -4.39 10.49
C LEU A 250 13.64 -3.59 9.37
N TRP A 251 14.37 -2.55 9.72
CA TRP A 251 15.13 -1.77 8.74
C TRP A 251 16.17 -2.63 8.02
N GLY A 252 16.21 -2.49 6.69
CA GLY A 252 17.14 -3.24 5.84
C GLY A 252 16.66 -4.63 5.43
N PHE A 253 15.57 -5.14 6.01
CA PHE A 253 14.99 -6.41 5.57
C PHE A 253 14.03 -6.22 4.41
N LYS A 254 14.06 -7.16 3.46
CA LYS A 254 13.28 -7.18 2.24
C LYS A 254 12.29 -8.35 2.25
N TYR A 255 11.02 -8.06 2.21
CA TYR A 255 9.94 -9.04 2.38
C TYR A 255 9.00 -9.07 1.19
N LEU A 256 8.45 -10.25 0.90
CA LEU A 256 7.37 -10.44 -0.06
C LEU A 256 6.11 -10.89 0.65
N VAL A 257 4.99 -10.22 0.38
CA VAL A 257 3.66 -10.60 0.86
C VAL A 257 2.83 -11.11 -0.32
N ALA A 258 2.53 -12.41 -0.33
CA ALA A 258 1.60 -13.00 -1.29
C ALA A 258 0.16 -12.69 -0.88
N LYS A 259 -0.57 -11.93 -1.70
CA LYS A 259 -1.92 -11.46 -1.37
C LYS A 259 -2.97 -11.78 -2.43
N ILE A 260 -4.23 -11.77 -1.99
CA ILE A 260 -5.42 -11.86 -2.85
C ILE A 260 -6.17 -10.53 -2.75
N GLY A 261 -6.58 -10.00 -3.90
CA GLY A 261 -7.27 -8.72 -4.02
C GLY A 261 -6.35 -7.55 -4.40
N GLN A 262 -6.98 -6.44 -4.79
CA GLN A 262 -6.27 -5.24 -5.30
C GLN A 262 -5.79 -4.32 -4.19
N GLU A 263 -6.60 -4.15 -3.14
CA GLU A 263 -6.29 -3.19 -2.06
C GLU A 263 -4.97 -3.54 -1.35
N PRO A 264 -4.20 -2.52 -0.94
CA PRO A 264 -2.98 -2.74 -0.17
C PRO A 264 -3.23 -3.62 1.06
N SER A 265 -2.32 -4.54 1.33
CA SER A 265 -2.44 -5.43 2.48
C SER A 265 -2.14 -4.68 3.79
N ARG A 266 -3.01 -4.81 4.79
CA ARG A 266 -2.72 -4.30 6.14
C ARG A 266 -1.43 -4.89 6.71
N LEU A 267 -1.11 -6.14 6.39
CA LEU A 267 0.17 -6.76 6.81
C LEU A 267 1.37 -5.99 6.22
N THR A 268 1.30 -5.62 4.95
CA THR A 268 2.33 -4.80 4.29
C THR A 268 2.53 -3.48 5.01
N THR A 269 1.45 -2.78 5.35
CA THR A 269 1.51 -1.52 6.10
C THR A 269 2.19 -1.73 7.45
N MET A 270 1.79 -2.75 8.21
CA MET A 270 2.38 -3.04 9.53
C MET A 270 3.87 -3.38 9.46
N LEU A 271 4.31 -4.14 8.46
CA LEU A 271 5.73 -4.47 8.27
C LEU A 271 6.56 -3.24 7.86
N ARG A 272 6.03 -2.39 6.98
CA ARG A 272 6.65 -1.12 6.57
C ARG A 272 6.75 -0.12 7.74
N GLU A 273 5.74 -0.04 8.59
CA GLU A 273 5.80 0.77 9.82
C GLU A 273 6.95 0.36 10.74
N LYS A 274 7.34 -0.93 10.71
CA LYS A 274 8.51 -1.47 11.42
C LYS A 274 9.83 -1.33 10.64
N GLY A 275 9.80 -0.76 9.42
CA GLY A 275 10.99 -0.43 8.63
C GLY A 275 11.35 -1.43 7.53
N ALA A 276 10.58 -2.50 7.33
CA ALA A 276 10.86 -3.45 6.27
C ALA A 276 10.57 -2.89 4.87
N GLN A 277 11.39 -3.27 3.89
CA GLN A 277 11.06 -3.14 2.48
C GLN A 277 10.06 -4.24 2.13
N VAL A 278 8.84 -3.88 1.74
CA VAL A 278 7.81 -4.89 1.46
C VAL A 278 7.31 -4.75 0.03
N ARG A 279 7.44 -5.84 -0.72
CA ARG A 279 6.81 -6.03 -2.02
C ARG A 279 5.54 -6.85 -1.86
N GLU A 280 4.49 -6.50 -2.60
CA GLU A 280 3.28 -7.30 -2.68
C GLU A 280 3.25 -8.06 -4.00
N CYS A 281 2.99 -9.37 -3.93
CA CYS A 281 2.67 -10.17 -5.10
C CYS A 281 1.17 -10.51 -5.07
N ARG A 282 0.42 -9.95 -6.01
CA ARG A 282 -0.99 -10.29 -6.16
C ARG A 282 -1.11 -11.60 -6.94
N VAL A 283 -1.55 -12.64 -6.26
CA VAL A 283 -1.69 -13.99 -6.82
C VAL A 283 -3.14 -14.37 -7.15
N GLY A 284 -4.08 -13.48 -6.86
CA GLY A 284 -5.49 -13.73 -7.12
C GLY A 284 -6.37 -12.53 -6.85
N GLU A 285 -7.61 -12.67 -7.29
CA GLU A 285 -8.65 -11.65 -7.15
C GLU A 285 -9.95 -12.28 -6.66
N ILE A 286 -10.72 -11.52 -5.90
CA ILE A 286 -12.06 -11.92 -5.47
C ILE A 286 -13.08 -11.27 -6.40
N MET A 287 -13.77 -12.09 -7.17
CA MET A 287 -14.82 -11.67 -8.08
C MET A 287 -16.18 -12.00 -7.49
N GLY A 288 -17.08 -11.00 -7.44
CA GLY A 288 -18.47 -11.22 -7.05
C GLY A 288 -19.24 -11.99 -8.14
N ILE A 289 -20.10 -12.89 -7.71
CA ILE A 289 -21.05 -13.59 -8.57
C ILE A 289 -22.40 -12.88 -8.41
N PRO A 290 -22.89 -12.19 -9.45
CA PRO A 290 -24.17 -11.51 -9.39
C PRO A 290 -25.33 -12.48 -9.20
N ALA A 291 -26.22 -12.18 -8.27
CA ALA A 291 -27.47 -12.89 -8.06
C ALA A 291 -28.57 -11.88 -7.72
N LYS A 292 -29.80 -12.21 -8.04
CA LYS A 292 -30.99 -11.43 -7.66
C LYS A 292 -31.83 -12.24 -6.70
N TYR A 293 -32.30 -11.56 -5.65
CA TYR A 293 -33.16 -12.14 -4.63
C TYR A 293 -34.50 -11.40 -4.59
N SER A 294 -35.59 -12.13 -4.49
CA SER A 294 -36.89 -11.55 -4.15
C SER A 294 -37.06 -11.41 -2.64
N ARG A 295 -37.93 -10.51 -2.21
CA ARG A 295 -38.26 -10.38 -0.78
C ARG A 295 -38.82 -11.68 -0.23
N THR A 296 -39.70 -12.38 -0.96
CA THR A 296 -40.32 -13.62 -0.54
C THR A 296 -39.31 -14.76 -0.37
N GLU A 297 -38.27 -14.82 -1.21
CA GLU A 297 -37.20 -15.82 -1.03
C GLU A 297 -36.44 -15.58 0.30
N LEU A 298 -36.09 -14.31 0.59
CA LEU A 298 -35.37 -13.95 1.80
C LEU A 298 -36.23 -14.16 3.07
N GLU A 299 -37.54 -13.85 3.01
CA GLU A 299 -38.50 -14.05 4.11
C GLU A 299 -38.72 -15.55 4.41
N ASN A 300 -38.41 -16.44 3.48
CA ASN A 300 -38.51 -17.89 3.66
C ASN A 300 -37.24 -18.54 4.23
N VAL A 301 -36.23 -17.77 4.65
CA VAL A 301 -34.97 -18.25 5.21
C VAL A 301 -35.00 -18.11 6.72
N ASP A 302 -34.79 -19.20 7.45
CA ASP A 302 -34.73 -19.19 8.91
C ASP A 302 -33.35 -18.73 9.41
N ILE A 303 -32.26 -19.17 8.73
CA ILE A 303 -30.89 -18.88 9.15
C ILE A 303 -30.01 -18.54 7.97
N LEU A 304 -29.23 -17.45 8.10
CA LEU A 304 -28.15 -17.07 7.20
C LEU A 304 -26.81 -17.39 7.83
N ILE A 305 -25.99 -18.21 7.19
CA ILE A 305 -24.68 -18.62 7.68
C ILE A 305 -23.58 -17.87 6.93
N PHE A 306 -22.68 -17.20 7.65
CA PHE A 306 -21.52 -16.55 7.07
C PHE A 306 -20.23 -17.04 7.72
N THR A 307 -19.37 -17.69 6.95
CA THR A 307 -18.06 -18.17 7.43
C THR A 307 -16.90 -17.24 7.00
N SER A 308 -17.20 -16.18 6.25
CA SER A 308 -16.20 -15.19 5.83
C SER A 308 -16.78 -13.80 5.65
N ALA A 309 -15.96 -12.77 5.87
CA ALA A 309 -16.33 -11.37 5.62
C ALA A 309 -16.66 -11.10 4.13
N ASN A 310 -16.01 -11.82 3.20
CA ASN A 310 -16.30 -11.73 1.77
C ASN A 310 -17.70 -12.25 1.46
N ALA A 311 -18.12 -13.36 2.07
CA ALA A 311 -19.48 -13.88 1.89
C ALA A 311 -20.53 -12.85 2.31
N VAL A 312 -20.34 -12.18 3.45
CA VAL A 312 -21.20 -11.07 3.88
C VAL A 312 -21.22 -9.96 2.84
N THR A 313 -20.05 -9.50 2.40
CA THR A 313 -19.92 -8.37 1.45
C THR A 313 -20.65 -8.65 0.15
N TYR A 314 -20.41 -9.80 -0.48
CA TYR A 314 -20.96 -10.11 -1.78
C TYR A 314 -22.43 -10.51 -1.73
N PHE A 315 -22.87 -11.17 -0.66
CA PHE A 315 -24.28 -11.43 -0.41
C PHE A 315 -25.07 -10.12 -0.26
N MET A 316 -24.60 -9.20 0.59
CA MET A 316 -25.26 -7.92 0.80
C MET A 316 -25.25 -7.04 -0.47
N ARG A 317 -24.19 -7.07 -1.28
CA ARG A 317 -24.17 -6.42 -2.61
C ARG A 317 -25.28 -6.94 -3.50
N ASN A 318 -25.51 -8.26 -3.51
CA ASN A 318 -26.59 -8.86 -4.31
C ASN A 318 -27.98 -8.50 -3.76
N VAL A 319 -28.15 -8.42 -2.43
CA VAL A 319 -29.39 -7.92 -1.79
C VAL A 319 -29.67 -6.47 -2.25
N PHE A 320 -28.68 -5.59 -2.18
CA PHE A 320 -28.84 -4.19 -2.62
C PHE A 320 -29.06 -4.08 -4.13
N ALA A 321 -28.37 -4.87 -4.93
CA ALA A 321 -28.57 -4.92 -6.39
C ALA A 321 -29.96 -5.43 -6.78
N SER A 322 -30.65 -6.12 -5.86
CA SER A 322 -32.05 -6.56 -6.03
C SER A 322 -33.07 -5.47 -5.63
N GLY A 323 -32.61 -4.27 -5.26
CA GLY A 323 -33.48 -3.17 -4.77
C GLY A 323 -34.00 -3.39 -3.32
N LEU A 324 -33.35 -4.30 -2.58
CA LEU A 324 -33.67 -4.60 -1.19
C LEU A 324 -32.58 -4.04 -0.26
N ASP A 325 -32.85 -4.07 1.06
CA ASP A 325 -31.89 -3.67 2.08
C ASP A 325 -31.88 -4.67 3.24
N ALA A 326 -31.09 -4.38 4.29
CA ALA A 326 -30.94 -5.27 5.46
C ALA A 326 -32.28 -5.60 6.15
N ARG A 327 -33.31 -4.79 6.01
CA ARG A 327 -34.66 -5.04 6.57
C ARG A 327 -35.32 -6.29 5.96
N ALA A 328 -34.98 -6.63 4.73
CA ALA A 328 -35.48 -7.84 4.08
C ALA A 328 -34.99 -9.13 4.76
N LEU A 329 -33.94 -9.04 5.61
CA LEU A 329 -33.36 -10.14 6.35
C LEU A 329 -33.85 -10.23 7.80
N SER A 330 -34.81 -9.39 8.22
CA SER A 330 -35.26 -9.29 9.62
C SER A 330 -35.88 -10.55 10.20
N HIS A 331 -36.32 -11.48 9.36
CA HIS A 331 -36.87 -12.76 9.75
C HIS A 331 -35.79 -13.84 10.00
N ALA A 332 -34.66 -13.72 9.29
CA ALA A 332 -33.59 -14.70 9.36
C ALA A 332 -32.66 -14.44 10.54
N LYS A 333 -32.29 -15.53 11.24
CA LYS A 333 -31.21 -15.51 12.23
C LYS A 333 -29.85 -15.49 11.52
N ALA A 334 -28.92 -14.65 11.99
CA ALA A 334 -27.59 -14.57 11.44
C ALA A 334 -26.60 -15.40 12.27
N ALA A 335 -25.97 -16.39 11.65
CA ALA A 335 -24.94 -17.23 12.26
C ALA A 335 -23.57 -16.93 11.62
N VAL A 336 -22.55 -16.62 12.43
CA VAL A 336 -21.20 -16.32 11.94
C VAL A 336 -20.15 -17.16 12.65
N ILE A 337 -19.08 -17.54 11.93
CA ILE A 337 -18.04 -18.41 12.49
C ILE A 337 -17.04 -17.67 13.40
N GLY A 338 -16.92 -16.36 13.29
CA GLY A 338 -15.92 -15.62 14.08
C GLY A 338 -16.06 -14.10 14.02
N GLN A 339 -15.26 -13.42 14.85
CA GLN A 339 -15.39 -11.98 15.11
C GLN A 339 -15.22 -11.10 13.87
N LYS A 340 -14.30 -11.42 12.94
CA LYS A 340 -14.13 -10.64 11.69
C LYS A 340 -15.40 -10.65 10.84
N THR A 341 -16.05 -11.80 10.74
CA THR A 341 -17.31 -11.95 9.99
C THR A 341 -18.44 -11.21 10.69
N GLN A 342 -18.50 -11.29 12.02
CA GLN A 342 -19.44 -10.51 12.83
C GLN A 342 -19.25 -9.01 12.66
N GLN A 343 -18.00 -8.52 12.70
CA GLN A 343 -17.72 -7.11 12.50
C GLN A 343 -18.16 -6.63 11.12
N LYS A 344 -17.92 -7.45 10.08
CA LYS A 344 -18.38 -7.15 8.72
C LYS A 344 -19.90 -7.11 8.61
N LEU A 345 -20.61 -7.98 9.30
CA LEU A 345 -22.07 -8.00 9.31
C LEU A 345 -22.64 -6.75 10.02
N LYS A 346 -21.98 -6.31 11.11
CA LYS A 346 -22.35 -5.07 11.83
C LYS A 346 -22.24 -3.80 10.97
N GLU A 347 -21.35 -3.76 9.98
CA GLU A 347 -21.25 -2.63 9.03
C GLU A 347 -22.54 -2.44 8.22
N TYR A 348 -23.34 -3.50 8.07
CA TYR A 348 -24.66 -3.47 7.43
C TYR A 348 -25.83 -3.33 8.43
N GLY A 349 -25.53 -3.05 9.70
CA GLY A 349 -26.52 -2.89 10.77
C GLY A 349 -27.10 -4.21 11.30
N ILE A 350 -26.49 -5.36 10.99
CA ILE A 350 -26.97 -6.68 11.41
C ILE A 350 -26.06 -7.24 12.50
N CYS A 351 -26.63 -7.63 13.65
CA CYS A 351 -25.91 -8.36 14.68
C CYS A 351 -26.07 -9.86 14.46
N ALA A 352 -25.00 -10.62 14.74
CA ALA A 352 -25.11 -12.09 14.71
C ALA A 352 -25.92 -12.59 15.92
N ASP A 353 -26.85 -13.49 15.66
CA ASP A 353 -27.65 -14.20 16.68
C ASP A 353 -26.86 -15.39 17.23
N PHE A 354 -25.97 -15.98 16.44
CA PHE A 354 -25.18 -17.14 16.83
C PHE A 354 -23.71 -16.98 16.44
N ILE A 355 -22.81 -17.27 17.38
CA ILE A 355 -21.35 -17.32 17.20
C ILE A 355 -20.86 -18.53 18.04
N PRO A 356 -20.09 -19.47 17.47
CA PRO A 356 -19.57 -20.60 18.21
C PRO A 356 -18.50 -20.17 19.23
N GLU A 357 -18.32 -20.94 20.30
CA GLU A 357 -17.22 -20.70 21.25
C GLU A 357 -15.84 -20.89 20.57
N HIS A 358 -15.75 -21.87 19.67
CA HIS A 358 -14.53 -22.14 18.91
C HIS A 358 -14.70 -21.83 17.42
N ALA A 359 -13.93 -20.89 16.89
CA ALA A 359 -14.01 -20.42 15.51
C ALA A 359 -13.45 -21.43 14.48
N ASN A 360 -14.02 -22.63 14.42
CA ASN A 360 -13.71 -23.64 13.41
C ASN A 360 -14.99 -24.34 12.88
N SER A 361 -14.92 -24.88 11.67
CA SER A 361 -16.11 -25.42 10.98
C SER A 361 -16.77 -26.59 11.68
N LYS A 362 -16.01 -27.50 12.33
CA LYS A 362 -16.56 -28.66 13.05
C LYS A 362 -17.31 -28.24 14.33
N ALA A 363 -16.71 -27.35 15.13
CA ALA A 363 -17.37 -26.81 16.30
C ALA A 363 -18.64 -26.03 15.90
N PHE A 364 -18.54 -25.21 14.81
CA PHE A 364 -19.65 -24.45 14.27
C PHE A 364 -20.88 -25.33 13.97
N ALA A 365 -20.72 -26.41 13.19
CA ALA A 365 -21.84 -27.29 12.84
C ALA A 365 -22.47 -27.95 14.08
N LYS A 366 -21.63 -28.46 15.02
CA LYS A 366 -22.09 -29.11 16.24
C LYS A 366 -22.87 -28.17 17.17
N GLU A 367 -22.35 -26.96 17.38
CA GLU A 367 -22.98 -25.98 18.27
C GLU A 367 -24.23 -25.37 17.62
N LEU A 368 -24.20 -25.13 16.27
CA LEU A 368 -25.37 -24.65 15.53
C LEU A 368 -26.51 -25.64 15.57
N LYS A 369 -26.26 -26.96 15.58
CA LYS A 369 -27.29 -27.99 15.72
C LYS A 369 -28.07 -27.78 17.02
N GLY A 370 -27.40 -27.60 18.15
CA GLY A 370 -28.03 -27.30 19.43
C GLY A 370 -28.84 -26.00 19.41
N TYR A 371 -28.34 -24.97 18.73
CA TYR A 371 -29.06 -23.70 18.56
C TYR A 371 -30.38 -23.90 17.76
N VAL A 372 -30.32 -24.65 16.65
CA VAL A 372 -31.50 -24.98 15.83
C VAL A 372 -32.53 -25.78 16.61
N GLU A 373 -32.10 -26.77 17.39
CA GLU A 373 -32.98 -27.57 18.26
C GLU A 373 -33.70 -26.69 19.27
N GLN A 374 -33.02 -25.73 19.87
CA GLN A 374 -33.65 -24.76 20.79
C GLN A 374 -34.65 -23.83 20.07
N MET A 375 -34.30 -23.36 18.87
CA MET A 375 -35.14 -22.47 18.09
C MET A 375 -36.52 -23.08 17.76
N PHE A 376 -36.58 -24.39 17.54
CA PHE A 376 -37.82 -25.09 17.24
C PHE A 376 -38.40 -25.86 18.46
N GLN A 377 -37.97 -25.54 19.68
CA GLN A 377 -38.43 -26.16 20.92
C GLN A 377 -38.39 -27.71 20.90
N GLY A 378 -37.35 -28.26 20.26
CA GLY A 378 -37.16 -29.73 20.18
C GLY A 378 -38.10 -30.44 19.22
N ASN A 379 -38.85 -29.77 18.36
CA ASN A 379 -39.68 -30.43 17.35
C ASN A 379 -38.82 -31.14 16.31
N PRO A 380 -38.72 -32.48 16.31
CA PRO A 380 -37.81 -33.23 15.45
C PRO A 380 -38.24 -33.27 13.98
N PHE A 381 -39.46 -32.82 13.67
CA PHE A 381 -39.99 -32.79 12.31
C PHE A 381 -39.77 -31.47 11.60
N LYS A 382 -39.28 -30.43 12.30
CA LYS A 382 -39.04 -29.09 11.73
C LYS A 382 -37.57 -28.93 11.47
N ARG A 383 -37.21 -28.83 10.19
CA ARG A 383 -35.85 -28.53 9.74
C ARG A 383 -35.72 -27.02 9.42
N ALA A 384 -34.64 -26.40 9.87
CA ALA A 384 -34.36 -25.01 9.53
C ALA A 384 -34.00 -24.86 8.04
N LYS A 385 -34.60 -23.90 7.39
CA LYS A 385 -34.23 -23.49 6.05
C LYS A 385 -33.05 -22.53 6.12
N VAL A 386 -31.90 -23.02 5.71
CA VAL A 386 -30.62 -22.32 5.84
C VAL A 386 -30.12 -21.86 4.48
N TRP A 387 -29.69 -20.61 4.38
CA TRP A 387 -28.87 -20.15 3.26
C TRP A 387 -27.43 -19.96 3.71
N TYR A 388 -26.50 -20.51 2.90
CA TYR A 388 -25.09 -20.45 3.18
C TYR A 388 -24.35 -19.77 2.00
N PRO A 389 -24.24 -18.41 2.02
CA PRO A 389 -23.41 -17.66 1.10
C PRO A 389 -21.94 -18.02 1.27
N MET A 390 -21.28 -18.43 0.19
CA MET A 390 -19.89 -18.89 0.23
C MET A 390 -19.15 -18.63 -1.07
N ALA A 391 -17.85 -18.95 -1.11
CA ALA A 391 -17.07 -18.94 -2.35
C ALA A 391 -17.45 -20.13 -3.23
N LYS A 392 -17.57 -19.93 -4.54
CA LYS A 392 -17.86 -20.98 -5.54
C LYS A 392 -16.83 -22.13 -5.47
N ASN A 393 -15.56 -21.80 -5.23
CA ASN A 393 -14.49 -22.78 -5.15
C ASN A 393 -14.15 -23.21 -3.70
N ALA A 394 -15.06 -23.00 -2.74
CA ALA A 394 -14.88 -23.50 -1.37
C ALA A 394 -15.28 -24.98 -1.24
N LYS A 395 -14.66 -25.67 -0.26
CA LYS A 395 -14.99 -27.07 0.05
C LYS A 395 -16.40 -27.19 0.63
N GLU A 396 -17.10 -28.27 0.30
CA GLU A 396 -18.49 -28.51 0.70
C GLU A 396 -18.66 -29.18 2.07
N GLN A 397 -17.57 -29.57 2.73
CA GLN A 397 -17.61 -30.33 3.99
C GLN A 397 -18.59 -29.76 5.04
N LEU A 398 -18.67 -28.44 5.22
CA LEU A 398 -19.61 -27.84 6.15
C LEU A 398 -21.06 -27.91 5.64
N VAL A 399 -21.28 -27.88 4.33
CA VAL A 399 -22.60 -28.05 3.72
C VAL A 399 -23.12 -29.46 4.02
N ASP A 400 -22.31 -30.50 3.88
CA ASP A 400 -22.65 -31.88 4.15
C ASP A 400 -23.01 -32.05 5.63
N GLU A 401 -22.22 -31.49 6.55
CA GLU A 401 -22.50 -31.50 7.99
C GLU A 401 -23.85 -30.79 8.35
N LEU A 402 -24.17 -29.69 7.66
CA LEU A 402 -25.43 -28.97 7.88
C LEU A 402 -26.62 -29.68 7.31
N LEU A 403 -26.49 -30.40 6.18
CA LEU A 403 -27.57 -31.20 5.58
C LEU A 403 -28.04 -32.35 6.48
N GLU A 404 -27.27 -32.75 7.46
CA GLU A 404 -27.74 -33.76 8.45
C GLU A 404 -28.95 -33.30 9.29
N PHE A 405 -29.04 -31.95 9.56
CA PHE A 405 -30.08 -31.43 10.47
C PHE A 405 -30.83 -30.18 9.95
N CYS A 406 -30.42 -29.60 8.81
CA CYS A 406 -31.03 -28.43 8.18
C CYS A 406 -31.33 -28.69 6.70
N ASP A 407 -32.22 -27.86 6.13
CA ASP A 407 -32.39 -27.75 4.68
C ASP A 407 -31.45 -26.63 4.17
N CYS A 408 -30.20 -27.01 3.92
CA CYS A 408 -29.15 -26.08 3.58
C CYS A 408 -29.06 -25.79 2.08
N GLY A 409 -29.30 -24.54 1.68
CA GLY A 409 -29.10 -24.01 0.34
C GLY A 409 -27.74 -23.32 0.25
N ARG A 410 -26.83 -23.88 -0.56
CA ARG A 410 -25.55 -23.24 -0.91
C ARG A 410 -25.79 -22.07 -1.87
N LEU A 411 -25.18 -20.93 -1.59
CA LEU A 411 -25.20 -19.75 -2.48
C LEU A 411 -23.77 -19.35 -2.84
N ASP A 412 -23.42 -19.50 -4.12
CA ASP A 412 -22.15 -19.03 -4.64
C ASP A 412 -22.22 -17.52 -4.88
N VAL A 413 -21.66 -16.72 -3.98
CA VAL A 413 -21.73 -15.25 -4.04
C VAL A 413 -20.44 -14.59 -4.48
N TYR A 414 -19.32 -15.31 -4.46
CA TYR A 414 -18.05 -14.86 -5.01
C TYR A 414 -17.16 -16.02 -5.41
N GLU A 415 -16.14 -15.72 -6.19
CA GLU A 415 -15.11 -16.67 -6.59
C GLU A 415 -13.73 -16.04 -6.36
N ASN A 416 -12.79 -16.86 -5.89
CA ASN A 416 -11.40 -16.47 -5.78
C ASN A 416 -10.64 -16.99 -7.01
N VAL A 417 -10.40 -16.12 -7.99
CA VAL A 417 -9.76 -16.45 -9.27
C VAL A 417 -8.26 -16.12 -9.24
N PRO A 418 -7.40 -16.90 -9.91
CA PRO A 418 -6.02 -16.53 -10.12
C PRO A 418 -5.93 -15.29 -11.02
N CYS A 419 -4.91 -14.47 -10.82
CA CYS A 419 -4.57 -13.37 -11.72
C CYS A 419 -3.13 -13.51 -12.20
N PRO A 420 -2.76 -12.86 -13.33
CA PRO A 420 -1.37 -12.80 -13.76
C PRO A 420 -0.48 -12.28 -12.62
N MET A 421 0.65 -12.94 -12.41
CA MET A 421 1.62 -12.55 -11.40
C MET A 421 2.76 -11.81 -12.07
N GLU A 422 3.09 -10.64 -11.53
CA GLU A 422 4.30 -9.91 -11.86
C GLU A 422 5.24 -10.00 -10.66
N LEU A 423 6.28 -10.82 -10.79
CA LEU A 423 7.39 -10.88 -9.84
C LEU A 423 8.53 -10.07 -10.44
N PRO A 424 8.85 -8.89 -9.89
CA PRO A 424 9.93 -8.05 -10.39
C PRO A 424 11.33 -8.61 -10.06
N GLU A 425 11.40 -9.63 -9.20
CA GLU A 425 12.62 -10.18 -8.63
C GLU A 425 12.47 -11.67 -8.36
N GLU A 426 13.59 -12.39 -8.17
CA GLU A 426 13.54 -13.80 -7.77
C GLU A 426 13.06 -13.95 -6.32
N LEU A 427 12.38 -15.06 -5.99
CA LEU A 427 11.86 -15.30 -4.64
C LEU A 427 12.98 -15.40 -3.59
N THR A 428 14.18 -15.78 -4.03
CA THR A 428 15.40 -15.88 -3.21
C THR A 428 16.03 -14.53 -2.88
N ASP A 429 15.61 -13.44 -3.53
CA ASP A 429 16.08 -12.08 -3.25
C ASP A 429 15.42 -11.46 -2.02
N PHE A 430 14.48 -12.18 -1.40
CA PHE A 430 13.75 -11.73 -0.21
C PHE A 430 14.25 -12.44 1.04
N ASP A 431 14.43 -11.70 2.13
CA ASP A 431 14.74 -12.26 3.46
C ASP A 431 13.59 -13.10 4.02
N ALA A 432 12.35 -12.76 3.64
CA ALA A 432 11.17 -13.53 4.02
C ALA A 432 9.99 -13.40 3.05
N LEU A 433 9.19 -14.49 2.98
CA LEU A 433 7.91 -14.54 2.31
C LEU A 433 6.78 -14.74 3.31
N PHE A 434 5.68 -14.01 3.12
CA PHE A 434 4.51 -14.07 3.99
C PHE A 434 3.29 -14.59 3.24
N PHE A 435 2.64 -15.60 3.82
CA PHE A 435 1.44 -16.20 3.27
C PHE A 435 0.27 -16.04 4.23
N THR A 436 -0.79 -15.41 3.77
CA THR A 436 -1.99 -15.12 4.56
C THR A 436 -3.14 -16.11 4.34
N CYS A 437 -2.98 -17.05 3.42
CA CYS A 437 -3.91 -18.16 3.16
C CYS A 437 -3.25 -19.25 2.30
N ALA A 438 -3.80 -20.47 2.35
CA ALA A 438 -3.33 -21.60 1.57
C ALA A 438 -3.31 -21.33 0.04
N SER A 439 -4.37 -20.70 -0.48
CA SER A 439 -4.47 -20.39 -1.91
C SER A 439 -3.42 -19.37 -2.40
N SER A 440 -2.93 -18.48 -1.53
CA SER A 440 -1.82 -17.60 -1.90
C SER A 440 -0.49 -18.35 -2.00
N ALA A 441 -0.26 -19.31 -1.11
CA ALA A 441 0.90 -20.18 -1.16
C ALA A 441 0.89 -21.08 -2.40
N GLU A 442 -0.22 -21.78 -2.63
CA GLU A 442 -0.38 -22.66 -3.79
C GLU A 442 -0.17 -21.91 -5.11
N ARG A 443 -0.73 -20.71 -5.26
CA ARG A 443 -0.63 -19.94 -6.50
C ARG A 443 0.75 -19.36 -6.73
N LEU A 444 1.40 -18.83 -5.71
CA LEU A 444 2.75 -18.25 -5.84
C LEU A 444 3.79 -19.33 -6.15
N LEU A 445 3.68 -20.50 -5.50
CA LEU A 445 4.69 -21.54 -5.56
C LEU A 445 4.40 -22.63 -6.61
N LYS A 446 3.14 -22.75 -7.07
CA LYS A 446 2.78 -23.72 -8.10
C LYS A 446 3.48 -23.40 -9.42
N GLY A 447 4.30 -24.31 -9.87
CA GLY A 447 5.08 -24.15 -11.12
C GLY A 447 6.47 -23.58 -10.92
N GLN A 448 6.88 -23.28 -9.67
CA GLN A 448 8.27 -23.00 -9.36
C GLN A 448 9.11 -24.29 -9.45
N GLU A 449 10.35 -24.16 -9.93
CA GLU A 449 11.25 -25.29 -9.98
C GLU A 449 11.57 -25.80 -8.57
N PRO A 450 11.67 -27.13 -8.34
CA PRO A 450 12.02 -27.69 -7.02
C PRO A 450 13.28 -27.08 -6.40
N LYS A 451 14.29 -26.78 -7.22
CA LYS A 451 15.53 -26.11 -6.80
C LYS A 451 15.31 -24.69 -6.23
N VAL A 452 14.31 -23.96 -6.73
CA VAL A 452 13.96 -22.63 -6.20
C VAL A 452 13.35 -22.77 -4.81
N ILE A 453 12.46 -23.75 -4.63
CA ILE A 453 11.82 -24.03 -3.33
C ILE A 453 12.87 -24.47 -2.30
N GLU A 454 13.81 -25.30 -2.68
CA GLU A 454 14.91 -25.76 -1.82
C GLU A 454 15.81 -24.57 -1.39
N LYS A 455 16.26 -23.74 -2.35
CA LYS A 455 17.06 -22.55 -2.07
C LYS A 455 16.34 -21.53 -1.19
N MET A 456 15.03 -21.38 -1.36
CA MET A 456 14.22 -20.52 -0.48
C MET A 456 14.33 -20.96 0.98
N GLY A 457 14.29 -22.27 1.27
CA GLY A 457 14.43 -22.80 2.64
C GLY A 457 15.79 -22.48 3.30
N GLU A 458 16.86 -22.27 2.51
CA GLU A 458 18.20 -21.98 3.01
C GLU A 458 18.40 -20.50 3.38
N HIS A 459 17.84 -19.57 2.59
CA HIS A 459 18.14 -18.14 2.70
C HIS A 459 16.91 -17.27 3.02
N THR A 460 15.70 -17.74 2.66
CA THR A 460 14.47 -17.00 2.78
C THR A 460 13.57 -17.61 3.84
N LYS A 461 13.20 -16.86 4.88
CA LYS A 461 12.27 -17.35 5.91
C LYS A 461 10.84 -17.37 5.39
N ILE A 462 10.09 -18.43 5.70
CA ILE A 462 8.72 -18.60 5.22
C ILE A 462 7.75 -18.49 6.39
N TYR A 463 6.90 -17.48 6.36
CA TYR A 463 5.92 -17.21 7.40
C TYR A 463 4.51 -17.54 6.93
N SER A 464 3.78 -18.30 7.73
CA SER A 464 2.37 -18.62 7.50
C SER A 464 1.47 -18.07 8.60
N ILE A 465 0.28 -17.66 8.22
CA ILE A 465 -0.71 -17.09 9.16
C ILE A 465 -1.31 -18.13 10.10
N GLY A 466 -1.23 -19.43 9.76
CA GLY A 466 -1.80 -20.49 10.60
C GLY A 466 -1.87 -21.86 9.92
N PRO A 467 -2.41 -22.89 10.62
CA PRO A 467 -2.24 -24.32 10.29
C PRO A 467 -2.62 -24.73 8.86
N LYS A 468 -3.72 -24.18 8.32
CA LYS A 468 -4.15 -24.51 6.94
C LYS A 468 -3.17 -24.00 5.89
N CYS A 469 -2.55 -22.86 6.14
CA CYS A 469 -1.57 -22.28 5.27
C CYS A 469 -0.24 -23.04 5.38
N SER A 470 0.19 -23.37 6.60
CA SER A 470 1.38 -24.19 6.87
C SER A 470 1.30 -25.57 6.20
N ALA A 471 0.14 -26.23 6.31
CA ALA A 471 -0.06 -27.53 5.66
C ALA A 471 0.03 -27.45 4.13
N ALA A 472 -0.50 -26.38 3.52
CA ALA A 472 -0.38 -26.15 2.08
C ALA A 472 1.08 -25.93 1.66
N LEU A 473 1.86 -25.13 2.41
CA LEU A 473 3.28 -24.88 2.16
C LEU A 473 4.09 -26.17 2.27
N SER A 474 3.89 -26.97 3.34
CA SER A 474 4.56 -28.25 3.53
C SER A 474 4.21 -29.25 2.42
N GLY A 475 2.96 -29.25 1.95
CA GLY A 475 2.51 -30.06 0.81
C GLY A 475 3.18 -29.69 -0.52
N LEU A 476 3.72 -28.46 -0.63
CA LEU A 476 4.50 -27.97 -1.77
C LEU A 476 6.01 -28.18 -1.59
N GLY A 477 6.44 -28.85 -0.52
CA GLY A 477 7.85 -29.13 -0.24
C GLY A 477 8.59 -27.99 0.47
N VAL A 478 7.88 -26.97 0.95
CA VAL A 478 8.50 -25.85 1.68
C VAL A 478 8.77 -26.24 3.12
N SER A 479 10.03 -26.12 3.56
CA SER A 479 10.46 -26.36 4.95
C SER A 479 11.77 -25.59 5.23
N PRO A 480 11.94 -24.95 6.40
CA PRO A 480 10.95 -24.85 7.50
C PRO A 480 9.88 -23.77 7.24
N VAL A 481 8.71 -23.95 7.81
CA VAL A 481 7.63 -22.95 7.83
C VAL A 481 7.45 -22.42 9.25
N ILE A 482 7.49 -21.10 9.42
CA ILE A 482 7.26 -20.42 10.70
C ILE A 482 5.78 -20.03 10.76
N GLU A 483 5.03 -20.69 11.65
CA GLU A 483 3.60 -20.42 11.82
C GLU A 483 3.38 -19.35 12.88
N ALA A 484 2.43 -18.43 12.62
CA ALA A 484 2.04 -17.42 13.58
C ALA A 484 1.31 -18.07 14.79
N ALA A 485 1.75 -17.73 16.01
CA ALA A 485 1.14 -18.23 17.23
C ALA A 485 -0.33 -17.81 17.36
N VAL A 486 -0.70 -16.65 16.79
CA VAL A 486 -2.07 -16.16 16.69
C VAL A 486 -2.38 -15.95 15.22
N ASN A 487 -3.49 -16.55 14.76
CA ASN A 487 -3.89 -16.53 13.35
C ASN A 487 -4.45 -15.16 12.92
N ASN A 488 -3.56 -14.15 12.91
CA ASN A 488 -3.84 -12.80 12.43
C ASN A 488 -2.55 -12.11 11.96
N TYR A 489 -2.66 -10.88 11.43
CA TYR A 489 -1.51 -10.15 10.92
C TYR A 489 -0.56 -9.69 12.03
N GLU A 490 -1.09 -9.34 13.20
CA GLU A 490 -0.33 -9.01 14.39
C GLU A 490 0.55 -10.20 14.82
N GLY A 491 0.01 -11.43 14.77
CA GLY A 491 0.75 -12.65 15.04
C GLY A 491 1.92 -12.87 14.06
N LEU A 492 1.71 -12.62 12.76
CA LEU A 492 2.77 -12.69 11.76
C LEU A 492 3.88 -11.65 12.01
N VAL A 493 3.52 -10.41 12.31
CA VAL A 493 4.49 -9.35 12.63
C VAL A 493 5.28 -9.69 13.88
N ASN A 494 4.61 -10.19 14.93
CA ASN A 494 5.27 -10.59 16.17
C ASN A 494 6.28 -11.72 15.96
N CYS A 495 5.98 -12.71 15.10
CA CYS A 495 6.94 -13.79 14.75
C CYS A 495 8.23 -13.24 14.14
N VAL A 496 8.17 -12.16 13.39
CA VAL A 496 9.37 -11.54 12.78
C VAL A 496 10.16 -10.73 13.81
N LEU A 497 9.47 -10.08 14.74
CA LEU A 497 10.10 -9.23 15.77
C LEU A 497 10.72 -10.03 16.91
N GLN A 498 10.30 -11.28 17.14
CA GLN A 498 10.81 -12.17 18.18
C GLN A 498 12.09 -12.95 17.77
N LYS A 499 12.92 -12.37 16.90
CA LYS A 499 14.17 -12.97 16.41
C LYS A 499 15.16 -13.33 17.51
#